data_04981eff24221919f4ec3e6d00826e6c
#
_entry.id   04981eff24221919f4ec3e6d00826e6c
#
_cell.length_a   1.000
_cell.length_b   1.000
_cell.length_c   1.000
_cell.angle_alpha   90.00
_cell.angle_beta   90.00
_cell.angle_gamma   90.00
#
_symmetry.space_group_name_H-M   'P 1'
#
loop_
_entity.id
_entity.type
_entity.pdbx_description
1 polymer ?
#
loop_
_entity_poly.entity_id
_entity_poly.type
_entity_poly.pdbx_seq_one_letter_code
_entity_poly.pdbx_strand_id
1 'polypeptide(L)'
;MNILYISPENTVGTFDMYKRIHEMRGNRVKYVTFYHSPKGFREDICLNLPFNFTRPFLKGLRHRIYQIYRGREGYHKERAGYPPVWEPEGRLDAAFLAWKEKRWDPRIRKAIETYRLYDSDIVHFESGMDFYKDARFAREMKERGAGIVCHYHGEDLRSRGVLPALDAISDLNLTNELDLMKKHPGMRYIFLPFDPDTFCSRYRRTEENHRPLWVAHAPTNRYYKGSDTIIPVCRRLEKEGMMRFVLIENLPHAKAMDLKCRSDIFIDQIGDRGGWGYGMNSLESLALGICTLTEMNAEYTAFLPDHPFVNVNAGNLYDKLKETLMNAGMRREAAAAGPEWVRRHHGLQAVGESLYKYYETAGI
;
A
#
# COMPACT_ATOMS: atom_id res chain seq x y z
N MET A 1 6.96 -23.41 -9.62
CA MET A 1 7.96 -22.70 -8.82
C MET A 1 7.48 -22.59 -7.38
N ASN A 2 8.42 -22.44 -6.45
CA ASN A 2 8.16 -22.12 -5.05
C ASN A 2 8.51 -20.65 -4.84
N ILE A 3 7.57 -19.85 -4.37
CA ILE A 3 7.76 -18.41 -4.22
C ILE A 3 7.64 -18.05 -2.75
N LEU A 4 8.59 -17.28 -2.25
CA LEU A 4 8.65 -16.84 -0.86
C LEU A 4 8.47 -15.33 -0.79
N TYR A 5 7.56 -14.88 0.06
CA TYR A 5 7.42 -13.48 0.43
C TYR A 5 7.91 -13.25 1.85
N ILE A 6 8.77 -12.29 2.03
CA ILE A 6 9.29 -11.85 3.34
C ILE A 6 8.85 -10.42 3.57
N SER A 7 8.16 -10.15 4.67
CA SER A 7 7.63 -8.84 5.01
C SER A 7 7.77 -8.51 6.47
N PRO A 8 7.93 -7.25 6.85
CA PRO A 8 7.79 -6.85 8.24
C PRO A 8 6.43 -7.22 8.83
N GLU A 9 5.35 -6.96 8.11
CA GLU A 9 3.96 -7.27 8.51
C GLU A 9 3.02 -7.26 7.30
N ASN A 10 1.86 -7.92 7.40
CA ASN A 10 0.80 -7.81 6.39
C ASN A 10 -0.08 -6.58 6.71
N THR A 11 0.16 -5.47 6.01
CA THR A 11 -0.48 -4.17 6.31
C THR A 11 -1.80 -3.94 5.62
N VAL A 12 -1.99 -4.48 4.41
CA VAL A 12 -3.14 -4.17 3.54
C VAL A 12 -3.82 -5.41 2.94
N GLY A 13 -3.43 -6.61 3.37
CA GLY A 13 -4.04 -7.86 2.92
C GLY A 13 -3.71 -8.28 1.48
N THR A 14 -2.71 -7.65 0.86
CA THR A 14 -2.32 -7.94 -0.55
C THR A 14 -1.70 -9.31 -0.74
N PHE A 15 -1.17 -9.92 0.33
CA PHE A 15 -0.53 -11.25 0.22
C PHE A 15 -1.49 -12.33 -0.25
N ASP A 16 -2.72 -12.35 0.24
CA ASP A 16 -3.71 -13.31 -0.23
C ASP A 16 -3.99 -13.15 -1.73
N MET A 17 -3.93 -11.92 -2.26
CA MET A 17 -4.11 -11.65 -3.69
C MET A 17 -2.90 -12.10 -4.50
N TYR A 18 -1.66 -11.79 -4.06
CA TYR A 18 -0.45 -12.31 -4.71
C TYR A 18 -0.38 -13.84 -4.66
N LYS A 19 -0.76 -14.46 -3.53
CA LYS A 19 -0.85 -15.91 -3.41
C LYS A 19 -1.76 -16.50 -4.49
N ARG A 20 -2.95 -15.96 -4.63
CA ARG A 20 -3.88 -16.40 -5.67
C ARG A 20 -3.33 -16.20 -7.08
N ILE A 21 -2.67 -15.07 -7.37
CA ILE A 21 -2.00 -14.81 -8.66
C ILE A 21 -1.02 -15.95 -8.99
N HIS A 22 -0.22 -16.37 -8.03
CA HIS A 22 0.75 -17.44 -8.22
C HIS A 22 0.11 -18.83 -8.29
N GLU A 23 -0.87 -19.11 -7.42
CA GLU A 23 -1.62 -20.38 -7.41
C GLU A 23 -2.40 -20.61 -8.71
N MET A 24 -2.96 -19.56 -9.31
CA MET A 24 -3.61 -19.61 -10.63
C MET A 24 -2.66 -20.07 -11.75
N ARG A 25 -1.35 -19.99 -11.54
CA ARG A 25 -0.30 -20.47 -12.45
C ARG A 25 0.37 -21.77 -11.98
N GLY A 26 -0.22 -22.43 -10.99
CA GLY A 26 0.28 -23.71 -10.46
C GLY A 26 1.53 -23.58 -9.57
N ASN A 27 1.85 -22.37 -9.09
CA ASN A 27 3.00 -22.14 -8.23
C ASN A 27 2.61 -22.23 -6.75
N ARG A 28 3.58 -22.57 -5.90
CA ARG A 28 3.42 -22.63 -4.44
C ARG A 28 3.95 -21.35 -3.81
N VAL A 29 3.24 -20.81 -2.82
CA VAL A 29 3.61 -19.56 -2.15
C VAL A 29 3.64 -19.72 -0.65
N LYS A 30 4.66 -19.15 -0.02
CA LYS A 30 4.77 -19.00 1.44
C LYS A 30 4.94 -17.53 1.79
N TYR A 31 4.29 -17.08 2.88
CA TYR A 31 4.48 -15.76 3.46
C TYR A 31 5.12 -15.87 4.82
N VAL A 32 6.22 -15.13 5.00
CA VAL A 32 6.89 -15.01 6.28
C VAL A 32 6.81 -13.55 6.72
N THR A 33 6.20 -13.31 7.88
CA THR A 33 6.15 -11.98 8.48
C THR A 33 7.00 -11.91 9.75
N PHE A 34 7.60 -10.74 10.00
CA PHE A 34 8.36 -10.53 11.24
C PHE A 34 7.43 -10.39 12.42
N TYR A 35 6.29 -9.73 12.23
CA TYR A 35 5.30 -9.40 13.25
C TYR A 35 3.89 -9.70 12.76
N HIS A 36 3.00 -9.95 13.73
CA HIS A 36 1.58 -10.09 13.45
C HIS A 36 0.98 -8.79 12.91
N SER A 37 0.08 -8.95 11.94
CA SER A 37 -0.67 -7.84 11.37
C SER A 37 -1.49 -7.12 12.45
N PRO A 38 -1.31 -5.80 12.63
CA PRO A 38 -2.11 -5.03 13.60
C PRO A 38 -3.59 -4.95 13.21
N LYS A 39 -3.93 -5.26 11.96
CA LYS A 39 -5.30 -5.25 11.42
C LYS A 39 -5.91 -6.65 11.31
N GLY A 40 -5.20 -7.70 11.76
CA GLY A 40 -5.68 -9.07 11.74
C GLY A 40 -5.74 -9.71 10.36
N PHE A 41 -4.96 -9.22 9.39
CA PHE A 41 -4.78 -9.91 8.12
C PHE A 41 -4.07 -11.24 8.30
N ARG A 42 -4.43 -12.21 7.46
CA ARG A 42 -3.92 -13.58 7.54
C ARG A 42 -2.42 -13.65 7.22
N GLU A 43 -1.73 -14.57 7.87
CA GLU A 43 -0.31 -14.85 7.73
C GLU A 43 -0.12 -16.38 7.63
N ASP A 44 0.81 -16.83 6.77
CA ASP A 44 1.15 -18.27 6.72
C ASP A 44 2.14 -18.59 7.85
N ILE A 45 3.19 -17.76 8.01
CA ILE A 45 4.26 -17.94 9.00
C ILE A 45 4.57 -16.59 9.63
N CYS A 46 4.27 -16.44 10.92
CA CYS A 46 4.71 -15.26 11.68
C CYS A 46 5.83 -15.62 12.65
N LEU A 47 6.97 -14.96 12.51
CA LEU A 47 8.14 -15.20 13.37
C LEU A 47 7.96 -14.60 14.77
N ASN A 48 7.04 -13.67 14.92
CA ASN A 48 6.79 -12.92 16.16
C ASN A 48 8.11 -12.48 16.82
N LEU A 49 8.94 -11.78 16.03
CA LEU A 49 10.26 -11.34 16.45
C LEU A 49 10.17 -10.35 17.62
N PRO A 50 11.12 -10.35 18.56
CA PRO A 50 11.14 -9.37 19.64
C PRO A 50 11.41 -7.95 19.11
N PHE A 51 11.06 -6.93 19.92
CA PHE A 51 11.23 -5.50 19.60
C PHE A 51 10.41 -5.02 18.42
N ASN A 52 9.11 -5.25 18.48
CA ASN A 52 8.16 -4.74 17.50
C ASN A 52 7.91 -3.24 17.69
N PHE A 53 8.52 -2.42 16.83
CA PHE A 53 8.33 -0.96 16.82
C PHE A 53 7.06 -0.49 16.08
N THR A 54 6.24 -1.40 15.58
CA THR A 54 4.92 -1.04 15.01
C THR A 54 3.85 -0.88 16.10
N ARG A 55 4.10 -1.39 17.31
CA ARG A 55 3.21 -1.22 18.46
C ARG A 55 3.09 0.26 18.86
N PRO A 56 1.90 0.75 19.22
CA PRO A 56 1.61 2.18 19.43
C PRO A 56 2.61 2.90 20.34
N PHE A 57 2.94 2.31 21.50
CA PHE A 57 3.87 2.89 22.46
C PHE A 57 5.30 3.03 21.89
N LEU A 58 5.83 1.96 21.29
CA LEU A 58 7.18 1.95 20.71
C LEU A 58 7.25 2.81 19.44
N LYS A 59 6.13 2.90 18.69
CA LYS A 59 6.01 3.79 17.54
C LYS A 59 6.17 5.26 17.94
N GLY A 60 5.53 5.68 19.04
CA GLY A 60 5.65 7.03 19.58
C GLY A 60 7.09 7.36 20.02
N LEU A 61 7.74 6.42 20.72
CA LEU A 61 9.13 6.57 21.11
C LEU A 61 10.06 6.69 19.89
N ARG A 62 9.90 5.81 18.90
CA ARG A 62 10.64 5.86 17.65
C ARG A 62 10.46 7.19 16.93
N HIS A 63 9.23 7.69 16.84
CA HIS A 63 8.97 8.98 16.20
C HIS A 63 9.72 10.13 16.89
N ARG A 64 9.73 10.19 18.23
CA ARG A 64 10.50 11.20 18.99
C ARG A 64 12.00 11.08 18.74
N ILE A 65 12.55 9.87 18.71
CA ILE A 65 13.98 9.65 18.40
C ILE A 65 14.30 10.18 17.00
N TYR A 66 13.47 9.84 15.98
CA TYR A 66 13.69 10.37 14.64
C TYR A 66 13.54 11.88 14.53
N GLN A 67 12.68 12.51 15.35
CA GLN A 67 12.61 13.97 15.41
C GLN A 67 13.92 14.61 15.91
N ILE A 68 14.64 13.96 16.81
CA ILE A 68 15.96 14.42 17.26
C ILE A 68 16.99 14.39 16.12
N TYR A 69 17.01 13.34 15.32
CA TYR A 69 17.98 13.16 14.25
C TYR A 69 17.60 13.84 12.92
N ARG A 70 16.29 13.92 12.61
CA ARG A 70 15.79 14.36 11.31
C ARG A 70 14.98 15.66 11.37
N GLY A 71 14.82 16.25 12.55
CA GLY A 71 14.03 17.47 12.74
C GLY A 71 12.52 17.18 12.83
N ARG A 72 11.71 18.23 12.67
CA ARG A 72 10.27 18.23 12.95
C ARG A 72 9.47 17.15 12.22
N GLU A 73 9.83 16.84 10.99
CA GLU A 73 9.18 15.79 10.16
C GLU A 73 9.53 14.38 10.64
N GLY A 74 10.68 14.22 11.32
CA GLY A 74 11.10 12.96 11.90
C GLY A 74 11.19 11.82 10.89
N TYR A 75 10.47 10.73 11.14
CA TYR A 75 10.45 9.56 10.26
C TYR A 75 9.87 9.86 8.85
N HIS A 76 8.99 10.86 8.73
CA HIS A 76 8.34 11.19 7.45
C HIS A 76 9.23 12.03 6.52
N LYS A 77 10.36 12.54 7.01
CA LYS A 77 11.29 13.30 6.18
C LYS A 77 11.88 12.40 5.10
N GLU A 78 11.72 12.83 3.85
CA GLU A 78 12.30 12.13 2.72
C GLU A 78 13.84 12.12 2.79
N ARG A 79 14.43 10.98 2.43
CA ARG A 79 15.88 10.88 2.27
C ARG A 79 16.30 11.37 0.90
N ALA A 80 17.41 12.09 0.87
CA ALA A 80 18.09 12.45 -0.36
C ALA A 80 18.78 11.22 -0.99
N GLY A 81 19.03 11.32 -2.31
CA GLY A 81 19.74 10.27 -3.06
C GLY A 81 18.87 9.67 -4.17
N TYR A 82 19.55 8.97 -5.10
CA TYR A 82 18.94 8.27 -6.23
C TYR A 82 19.64 6.93 -6.47
N PRO A 83 19.19 5.85 -5.83
CA PRO A 83 18.11 5.78 -4.83
C PRO A 83 18.50 6.40 -3.49
N PRO A 84 17.51 6.78 -2.65
CA PRO A 84 17.79 7.11 -1.26
C PRO A 84 18.26 5.87 -0.53
N VAL A 85 19.36 5.98 0.24
CA VAL A 85 20.01 4.85 0.91
C VAL A 85 19.69 4.84 2.40
N TRP A 86 19.34 3.68 2.92
CA TRP A 86 19.17 3.48 4.36
C TRP A 86 20.54 3.41 5.07
N GLU A 87 20.68 4.19 6.11
CA GLU A 87 21.81 4.15 7.02
C GLU A 87 21.32 4.34 8.46
N PRO A 88 21.99 3.70 9.45
CA PRO A 88 21.72 3.99 10.86
C PRO A 88 21.93 5.47 11.16
N GLU A 89 21.10 6.05 12.02
CA GLU A 89 21.17 7.47 12.38
C GLU A 89 22.41 7.82 13.23
N GLY A 90 23.20 6.83 13.61
CA GLY A 90 24.45 7.01 14.36
C GLY A 90 24.96 5.71 14.96
N ARG A 91 26.11 5.78 15.67
CA ARG A 91 26.76 4.59 16.24
C ARG A 91 25.91 3.81 17.24
N LEU A 92 25.10 4.51 18.05
CA LEU A 92 24.19 3.87 19.01
C LEU A 92 23.05 3.13 18.31
N ASP A 93 22.48 3.73 17.26
CA ASP A 93 21.45 3.09 16.44
C ASP A 93 22.02 1.86 15.73
N ALA A 94 23.20 1.97 15.14
CA ALA A 94 23.91 0.84 14.53
C ALA A 94 24.14 -0.32 15.51
N ALA A 95 24.63 -0.01 16.72
CA ALA A 95 24.87 -1.01 17.77
C ALA A 95 23.54 -1.67 18.22
N PHE A 96 22.49 -0.88 18.39
CA PHE A 96 21.16 -1.40 18.74
C PHE A 96 20.60 -2.33 17.66
N LEU A 97 20.75 -1.97 16.40
CA LEU A 97 20.28 -2.79 15.27
C LEU A 97 21.05 -4.12 15.21
N ALA A 98 22.37 -4.09 15.36
CA ALA A 98 23.20 -5.30 15.40
C ALA A 98 22.82 -6.23 16.57
N TRP A 99 22.60 -5.65 17.76
CA TRP A 99 22.13 -6.41 18.92
C TRP A 99 20.74 -7.01 18.70
N LYS A 100 19.83 -6.26 18.08
CA LYS A 100 18.48 -6.72 17.72
C LYS A 100 18.55 -7.92 16.78
N GLU A 101 19.33 -7.84 15.71
CA GLU A 101 19.51 -8.92 14.75
C GLU A 101 20.09 -10.19 15.39
N LYS A 102 21.07 -10.04 16.29
CA LYS A 102 21.60 -11.16 17.07
C LYS A 102 20.51 -11.88 17.90
N ARG A 103 19.52 -11.11 18.41
CA ARG A 103 18.38 -11.67 19.14
C ARG A 103 17.34 -12.33 18.22
N TRP A 104 17.26 -11.90 16.97
CA TRP A 104 16.37 -12.46 15.95
C TRP A 104 16.92 -13.75 15.34
N ASP A 105 18.23 -13.85 15.18
CA ASP A 105 18.92 -14.92 14.45
C ASP A 105 18.46 -16.35 14.81
N PRO A 106 18.34 -16.76 16.09
CA PRO A 106 17.91 -18.12 16.40
C PRO A 106 16.49 -18.46 15.89
N ARG A 107 15.57 -17.48 15.94
CA ARG A 107 14.19 -17.67 15.43
C ARG A 107 14.15 -17.72 13.91
N ILE A 108 14.95 -16.87 13.27
CA ILE A 108 15.05 -16.82 11.81
C ILE A 108 15.64 -18.13 11.29
N ARG A 109 16.77 -18.62 11.83
CA ARG A 109 17.41 -19.89 11.46
C ARG A 109 16.47 -21.07 11.65
N LYS A 110 15.80 -21.14 12.80
CA LYS A 110 14.78 -22.16 13.05
C LYS A 110 13.65 -22.12 12.01
N ALA A 111 13.18 -20.94 11.63
CA ALA A 111 12.13 -20.81 10.61
C ALA A 111 12.62 -21.25 9.22
N ILE A 112 13.83 -20.85 8.83
CA ILE A 112 14.46 -21.25 7.57
C ILE A 112 14.48 -22.78 7.46
N GLU A 113 14.94 -23.47 8.49
CA GLU A 113 15.01 -24.94 8.54
C GLU A 113 13.62 -25.58 8.59
N THR A 114 12.76 -25.15 9.55
CA THR A 114 11.44 -25.75 9.78
C THR A 114 10.54 -25.65 8.56
N TYR A 115 10.56 -24.50 7.90
CA TYR A 115 9.69 -24.21 6.75
C TYR A 115 10.40 -24.38 5.41
N ARG A 116 11.67 -24.82 5.41
CA ARG A 116 12.47 -25.08 4.21
C ARG A 116 12.46 -23.86 3.27
N LEU A 117 12.84 -22.69 3.81
CA LEU A 117 12.76 -21.43 3.04
C LEU A 117 13.79 -21.37 1.92
N TYR A 118 14.90 -22.14 2.03
CA TYR A 118 15.90 -22.24 0.97
C TYR A 118 15.44 -23.01 -0.29
N ASP A 119 14.31 -23.71 -0.23
CA ASP A 119 13.75 -24.43 -1.39
C ASP A 119 12.93 -23.50 -2.32
N SER A 120 13.03 -22.18 -2.15
CA SER A 120 12.29 -21.18 -2.93
C SER A 120 13.07 -20.78 -4.18
N ASP A 121 12.37 -20.71 -5.32
CA ASP A 121 12.94 -20.32 -6.62
C ASP A 121 12.99 -18.80 -6.78
N ILE A 122 12.05 -18.08 -6.15
CA ILE A 122 11.97 -16.62 -6.16
C ILE A 122 11.66 -16.13 -4.74
N VAL A 123 12.35 -15.07 -4.30
CA VAL A 123 12.10 -14.42 -3.01
C VAL A 123 11.72 -12.95 -3.21
N HIS A 124 10.55 -12.58 -2.72
CA HIS A 124 10.08 -11.21 -2.63
C HIS A 124 10.40 -10.64 -1.26
N PHE A 125 11.11 -9.53 -1.24
CA PHE A 125 11.39 -8.73 -0.07
C PHE A 125 10.46 -7.51 -0.06
N GLU A 126 9.36 -7.64 0.66
CA GLU A 126 8.38 -6.57 0.82
C GLU A 126 8.97 -5.42 1.63
N SER A 127 8.67 -4.21 1.19
CA SER A 127 9.33 -3.01 1.69
C SER A 127 10.87 -3.03 1.48
N GLY A 128 11.41 -3.84 0.57
CA GLY A 128 12.86 -3.98 0.37
C GLY A 128 13.60 -4.32 1.67
N MET A 129 13.08 -5.29 2.45
CA MET A 129 13.67 -5.69 3.74
C MET A 129 13.94 -7.18 3.81
N ASP A 130 15.23 -7.54 3.95
CA ASP A 130 15.68 -8.86 4.38
C ASP A 130 15.48 -9.00 5.92
N PHE A 131 15.58 -10.21 6.43
CA PHE A 131 15.68 -10.48 7.88
C PHE A 131 16.84 -9.74 8.53
N TYR A 132 17.90 -9.51 7.76
CA TYR A 132 19.16 -8.91 8.19
C TYR A 132 19.50 -7.69 7.34
N LYS A 133 20.10 -6.68 7.97
CA LYS A 133 20.49 -5.44 7.31
C LYS A 133 21.60 -5.62 6.26
N ASP A 134 22.43 -6.63 6.46
CA ASP A 134 23.50 -6.99 5.52
C ASP A 134 23.02 -7.88 4.36
N ALA A 135 21.71 -8.14 4.27
CA ALA A 135 21.07 -8.96 3.24
C ALA A 135 21.68 -10.38 3.10
N ARG A 136 22.14 -10.97 4.21
CA ARG A 136 22.80 -12.28 4.17
C ARG A 136 21.86 -13.39 3.72
N PHE A 137 20.59 -13.37 4.09
CA PHE A 137 19.63 -14.37 3.61
C PHE A 137 19.39 -14.23 2.11
N ALA A 138 19.21 -13.02 1.61
CA ALA A 138 19.05 -12.79 0.18
C ALA A 138 20.28 -13.21 -0.62
N ARG A 139 21.51 -12.98 -0.10
CA ARG A 139 22.75 -13.46 -0.74
C ARG A 139 22.81 -14.98 -0.78
N GLU A 140 22.51 -15.66 0.33
CA GLU A 140 22.44 -17.12 0.36
C GLU A 140 21.40 -17.68 -0.63
N MET A 141 20.26 -17.01 -0.80
CA MET A 141 19.26 -17.38 -1.80
C MET A 141 19.78 -17.17 -3.22
N LYS A 142 20.45 -16.04 -3.49
CA LYS A 142 21.05 -15.73 -4.80
C LYS A 142 22.13 -16.74 -5.18
N GLU A 143 23.00 -17.13 -4.25
CA GLU A 143 24.02 -18.16 -4.44
C GLU A 143 23.42 -19.54 -4.77
N ARG A 144 22.19 -19.79 -4.35
CA ARG A 144 21.40 -20.98 -4.65
C ARG A 144 20.64 -20.90 -5.99
N GLY A 145 20.76 -19.76 -6.70
CA GLY A 145 20.11 -19.50 -7.98
C GLY A 145 18.70 -18.95 -7.89
N ALA A 146 18.24 -18.51 -6.72
CA ALA A 146 16.93 -17.89 -6.58
C ALA A 146 16.89 -16.47 -7.14
N GLY A 147 15.78 -16.10 -7.77
CA GLY A 147 15.48 -14.72 -8.16
C GLY A 147 15.18 -13.83 -6.93
N ILE A 148 15.74 -12.63 -6.92
CA ILE A 148 15.59 -11.66 -5.82
C ILE A 148 14.74 -10.49 -6.30
N VAL A 149 13.59 -10.28 -5.66
CA VAL A 149 12.66 -9.20 -5.97
C VAL A 149 12.45 -8.31 -4.75
N CYS A 150 12.60 -7.01 -4.92
CA CYS A 150 12.26 -6.02 -3.90
C CYS A 150 10.98 -5.28 -4.29
N HIS A 151 10.04 -5.13 -3.36
CA HIS A 151 8.81 -4.40 -3.59
C HIS A 151 8.65 -3.25 -2.57
N TYR A 152 8.51 -2.03 -3.07
CA TYR A 152 8.44 -0.81 -2.28
C TYR A 152 7.05 -0.19 -2.34
N HIS A 153 6.51 0.25 -1.18
CA HIS A 153 5.10 0.65 -1.01
C HIS A 153 4.92 2.10 -0.52
N GLY A 154 5.99 2.88 -0.42
CA GLY A 154 5.86 4.26 0.00
C GLY A 154 6.98 4.76 0.90
N GLU A 155 6.71 4.93 2.19
CA GLU A 155 7.69 5.44 3.18
C GLU A 155 8.94 4.56 3.34
N ASP A 156 8.83 3.30 2.99
CA ASP A 156 9.95 2.35 2.96
C ASP A 156 11.05 2.81 1.99
N LEU A 157 10.69 3.41 0.85
CA LEU A 157 11.67 4.01 -0.04
C LEU A 157 11.83 5.52 0.20
N ARG A 158 10.73 6.28 0.36
CA ARG A 158 10.79 7.75 0.52
C ARG A 158 11.61 8.18 1.72
N SER A 159 11.33 7.63 2.90
CA SER A 159 11.89 8.10 4.17
C SER A 159 12.94 7.18 4.77
N ARG A 160 12.84 5.87 4.53
CA ARG A 160 13.87 4.93 4.97
C ARG A 160 15.00 4.80 3.95
N GLY A 161 14.67 4.54 2.68
CA GLY A 161 15.60 4.23 1.61
C GLY A 161 15.87 2.73 1.44
N VAL A 162 16.59 2.36 0.38
CA VAL A 162 17.00 0.98 0.09
C VAL A 162 18.02 0.46 1.09
N LEU A 163 18.06 -0.85 1.30
CA LEU A 163 19.17 -1.54 1.94
C LEU A 163 20.25 -1.78 0.88
N PRO A 164 21.44 -1.14 0.94
CA PRO A 164 22.41 -1.19 -0.16
C PRO A 164 22.82 -2.61 -0.55
N ALA A 165 23.01 -3.47 0.46
CA ALA A 165 23.43 -4.85 0.22
C ALA A 165 22.33 -5.69 -0.47
N LEU A 166 21.06 -5.41 -0.24
CA LEU A 166 19.95 -6.08 -0.88
C LEU A 166 19.70 -5.51 -2.28
N ASP A 167 19.74 -4.20 -2.41
CA ASP A 167 19.53 -3.50 -3.68
C ASP A 167 20.56 -3.90 -4.74
N ALA A 168 21.83 -4.06 -4.32
CA ALA A 168 22.93 -4.46 -5.21
C ALA A 168 22.78 -5.86 -5.82
N ILE A 169 21.95 -6.74 -5.24
CA ILE A 169 21.72 -8.11 -5.71
C ILE A 169 20.30 -8.36 -6.19
N SER A 170 19.45 -7.35 -6.12
CA SER A 170 18.05 -7.43 -6.58
C SER A 170 18.01 -7.56 -8.11
N ASP A 171 17.26 -8.53 -8.61
CA ASP A 171 17.01 -8.72 -10.03
C ASP A 171 15.87 -7.84 -10.53
N LEU A 172 14.95 -7.51 -9.64
CA LEU A 172 13.74 -6.77 -9.97
C LEU A 172 13.29 -5.90 -8.78
N ASN A 173 13.10 -4.61 -9.04
CA ASN A 173 12.55 -3.67 -8.08
C ASN A 173 11.15 -3.22 -8.52
N LEU A 174 10.14 -3.45 -7.69
CA LEU A 174 8.73 -3.17 -7.97
C LEU A 174 8.19 -2.07 -7.07
N THR A 175 7.22 -1.33 -7.58
CA THR A 175 6.39 -0.42 -6.78
C THR A 175 4.99 -0.27 -7.36
N ASN A 176 4.02 -0.04 -6.50
CA ASN A 176 2.66 0.37 -6.85
C ASN A 176 2.42 1.90 -6.65
N GLU A 177 3.49 2.66 -6.42
CA GLU A 177 3.45 4.10 -6.18
C GLU A 177 4.21 4.83 -7.29
N LEU A 178 3.52 5.65 -8.09
CA LEU A 178 4.11 6.27 -9.29
C LEU A 178 5.27 7.21 -8.96
N ASP A 179 5.21 7.96 -7.87
CA ASP A 179 6.29 8.86 -7.44
C ASP A 179 7.58 8.12 -7.10
N LEU A 180 7.50 6.85 -6.66
CA LEU A 180 8.68 6.04 -6.36
C LEU A 180 9.48 5.65 -7.61
N MET A 181 8.86 5.67 -8.79
CA MET A 181 9.56 5.50 -10.07
C MET A 181 10.68 6.54 -10.26
N LYS A 182 10.53 7.71 -9.63
CA LYS A 182 11.52 8.79 -9.68
C LYS A 182 12.59 8.69 -8.61
N LYS A 183 12.49 7.71 -7.70
CA LYS A 183 13.42 7.58 -6.58
C LYS A 183 14.41 6.43 -6.75
N HIS A 184 14.23 5.60 -7.80
CA HIS A 184 15.12 4.47 -8.03
C HIS A 184 15.25 4.17 -9.53
N PRO A 185 16.48 4.04 -10.09
CA PRO A 185 16.71 3.91 -11.55
C PRO A 185 16.17 2.60 -12.13
N GLY A 186 16.15 1.52 -11.34
CA GLY A 186 15.67 0.20 -11.76
C GLY A 186 14.24 -0.12 -11.41
N MET A 187 13.43 0.87 -10.95
CA MET A 187 12.07 0.64 -10.51
C MET A 187 11.11 0.31 -11.66
N ARG A 188 10.24 -0.67 -11.43
CA ARG A 188 9.13 -1.03 -12.33
C ARG A 188 7.80 -0.81 -11.62
N TYR A 189 6.85 -0.18 -12.30
CA TYR A 189 5.50 0.01 -11.77
C TYR A 189 4.68 -1.27 -11.95
N ILE A 190 4.01 -1.69 -10.89
CA ILE A 190 3.02 -2.76 -10.92
C ILE A 190 1.74 -2.30 -10.21
N PHE A 191 0.58 -2.55 -10.80
CA PHE A 191 -0.67 -2.21 -10.15
C PHE A 191 -0.88 -3.02 -8.87
N LEU A 192 -1.44 -2.38 -7.85
CA LEU A 192 -1.82 -3.04 -6.60
C LEU A 192 -2.89 -4.11 -6.91
N PRO A 193 -2.67 -5.39 -6.59
CA PRO A 193 -3.65 -6.42 -6.91
C PRO A 193 -4.94 -6.22 -6.11
N PHE A 194 -6.06 -6.41 -6.76
CA PHE A 194 -7.39 -6.36 -6.17
C PHE A 194 -8.28 -7.40 -6.83
N ASP A 195 -9.09 -8.09 -6.03
CA ASP A 195 -10.05 -9.07 -6.53
C ASP A 195 -11.47 -8.51 -6.44
N PRO A 196 -11.96 -7.83 -7.49
CA PRO A 196 -13.26 -7.19 -7.46
C PRO A 196 -14.41 -8.21 -7.34
N ASP A 197 -14.27 -9.40 -7.88
CA ASP A 197 -15.32 -10.40 -7.88
C ASP A 197 -15.55 -10.99 -6.49
N THR A 198 -14.48 -11.41 -5.81
CA THR A 198 -14.55 -11.84 -4.41
C THR A 198 -14.99 -10.69 -3.49
N PHE A 199 -14.50 -9.48 -3.73
CA PHE A 199 -14.87 -8.31 -2.94
C PHE A 199 -16.36 -7.99 -3.09
N CYS A 200 -16.89 -7.92 -4.31
CA CYS A 200 -18.30 -7.61 -4.58
C CYS A 200 -19.25 -8.77 -4.23
N SER A 201 -18.77 -10.01 -4.10
CA SER A 201 -19.57 -11.10 -3.53
C SER A 201 -19.84 -10.89 -2.04
N ARG A 202 -18.91 -10.24 -1.33
CA ARG A 202 -18.98 -9.97 0.12
C ARG A 202 -19.62 -8.63 0.44
N TYR A 203 -19.34 -7.61 -0.37
CA TYR A 203 -19.80 -6.25 -0.17
C TYR A 203 -20.56 -5.79 -1.39
N ARG A 204 -21.79 -5.30 -1.18
CA ARG A 204 -22.63 -4.79 -2.27
C ARG A 204 -23.06 -3.38 -1.95
N ARG A 205 -23.05 -2.52 -2.95
CA ARG A 205 -23.65 -1.21 -2.80
C ARG A 205 -25.14 -1.34 -2.51
N THR A 206 -25.59 -0.62 -1.50
CA THR A 206 -27.02 -0.49 -1.19
C THR A 206 -27.56 0.70 -1.98
N GLU A 207 -28.49 0.45 -2.90
CA GLU A 207 -29.17 1.52 -3.63
C GLU A 207 -30.22 2.17 -2.71
N GLU A 208 -29.75 3.06 -1.84
CA GLU A 208 -30.61 3.91 -1.02
C GLU A 208 -30.77 5.26 -1.74
N ASN A 209 -32.03 5.68 -1.96
CA ASN A 209 -32.31 7.01 -2.51
C ASN A 209 -32.16 8.07 -1.41
N HIS A 210 -30.93 8.29 -0.98
CA HIS A 210 -30.65 9.28 0.05
C HIS A 210 -31.03 10.69 -0.41
N ARG A 211 -31.73 11.40 0.45
CA ARG A 211 -32.01 12.83 0.31
C ARG A 211 -31.79 13.50 1.66
N PRO A 212 -30.68 14.26 1.83
CA PRO A 212 -29.60 14.54 0.89
C PRO A 212 -28.66 13.36 0.67
N LEU A 213 -27.85 13.39 -0.43
CA LEU A 213 -26.86 12.35 -0.77
C LEU A 213 -25.80 12.18 0.32
N TRP A 214 -25.31 10.95 0.48
CA TRP A 214 -24.25 10.63 1.44
C TRP A 214 -22.87 10.71 0.76
N VAL A 215 -21.98 11.51 1.35
CA VAL A 215 -20.59 11.64 0.92
C VAL A 215 -19.68 11.10 2.01
N ALA A 216 -18.94 10.04 1.71
CA ALA A 216 -18.05 9.41 2.67
C ALA A 216 -16.58 9.78 2.46
N HIS A 217 -15.83 9.84 3.56
CA HIS A 217 -14.38 9.92 3.62
C HIS A 217 -13.87 8.96 4.69
N ALA A 218 -12.92 8.06 4.33
CA ALA A 218 -12.44 6.99 5.20
C ALA A 218 -10.92 7.02 5.39
N PRO A 219 -10.35 8.03 6.05
CA PRO A 219 -8.90 8.14 6.19
C PRO A 219 -8.35 7.13 7.21
N THR A 220 -7.34 6.35 6.81
CA THR A 220 -6.52 5.56 7.75
C THR A 220 -5.54 6.43 8.51
N ASN A 221 -5.12 7.54 7.91
CA ASN A 221 -4.31 8.60 8.50
C ASN A 221 -4.73 9.94 7.89
N ARG A 222 -5.22 10.86 8.72
CA ARG A 222 -5.73 12.16 8.26
C ARG A 222 -4.70 12.99 7.52
N TYR A 223 -3.44 12.95 7.97
CA TYR A 223 -2.37 13.74 7.34
C TYR A 223 -2.15 13.31 5.89
N TYR A 224 -1.95 12.01 5.65
CA TYR A 224 -1.69 11.49 4.31
C TYR A 224 -2.89 11.59 3.37
N LYS A 225 -4.10 11.57 3.92
CA LYS A 225 -5.33 11.66 3.12
C LYS A 225 -5.82 13.09 2.89
N GLY A 226 -5.10 14.12 3.40
CA GLY A 226 -5.51 15.51 3.26
C GLY A 226 -6.85 15.84 3.92
N SER A 227 -7.17 15.12 5.04
CA SER A 227 -8.44 15.28 5.73
C SER A 227 -8.63 16.67 6.33
N ASP A 228 -7.55 17.40 6.58
CA ASP A 228 -7.55 18.82 6.98
C ASP A 228 -8.15 19.74 5.91
N THR A 229 -8.10 19.35 4.64
CA THR A 229 -8.77 20.02 3.51
C THR A 229 -10.17 19.47 3.28
N ILE A 230 -10.32 18.14 3.29
CA ILE A 230 -11.59 17.46 2.93
C ILE A 230 -12.68 17.73 3.96
N ILE A 231 -12.40 17.54 5.25
CA ILE A 231 -13.41 17.62 6.31
C ILE A 231 -14.07 19.02 6.39
N PRO A 232 -13.34 20.14 6.37
CA PRO A 232 -13.97 21.46 6.40
C PRO A 232 -14.89 21.72 5.20
N VAL A 233 -14.49 21.31 4.00
CA VAL A 233 -15.30 21.48 2.78
C VAL A 233 -16.58 20.65 2.88
N CYS A 234 -16.48 19.39 3.28
CA CYS A 234 -17.64 18.53 3.45
C CYS A 234 -18.61 19.07 4.52
N ARG A 235 -18.09 19.54 5.65
CA ARG A 235 -18.92 20.14 6.72
C ARG A 235 -19.61 21.44 6.29
N ARG A 236 -18.97 22.22 5.42
CA ARG A 236 -19.58 23.40 4.83
C ARG A 236 -20.77 23.03 3.95
N LEU A 237 -20.61 22.12 3.00
CA LEU A 237 -21.69 21.66 2.11
C LEU A 237 -22.82 20.95 2.88
N GLU A 238 -22.51 20.26 3.96
CA GLU A 238 -23.51 19.68 4.87
C GLU A 238 -24.34 20.75 5.57
N LYS A 239 -23.70 21.83 6.06
CA LYS A 239 -24.43 22.99 6.65
C LYS A 239 -25.28 23.75 5.62
N GLU A 240 -24.87 23.74 4.36
CA GLU A 240 -25.65 24.27 3.25
C GLU A 240 -26.84 23.37 2.85
N GLY A 241 -27.01 22.21 3.51
CA GLY A 241 -28.07 21.25 3.27
C GLY A 241 -27.94 20.43 1.99
N MET A 242 -26.77 20.49 1.32
CA MET A 242 -26.54 19.84 0.03
C MET A 242 -26.26 18.34 0.12
N MET A 243 -25.70 17.88 1.23
CA MET A 243 -25.30 16.50 1.44
C MET A 243 -25.27 16.12 2.92
N ARG A 244 -25.15 14.82 3.20
CA ARG A 244 -24.79 14.28 4.50
C ARG A 244 -23.34 13.82 4.48
N PHE A 245 -22.50 14.31 5.38
CA PHE A 245 -21.10 13.90 5.49
C PHE A 245 -20.94 12.70 6.42
N VAL A 246 -20.31 11.63 5.91
CA VAL A 246 -20.04 10.39 6.64
C VAL A 246 -18.51 10.22 6.79
N LEU A 247 -17.99 10.60 7.96
CA LEU A 247 -16.59 10.39 8.30
C LEU A 247 -16.41 9.00 8.90
N ILE A 248 -15.63 8.13 8.23
CA ILE A 248 -15.41 6.74 8.61
C ILE A 248 -14.02 6.60 9.22
N GLU A 249 -13.93 6.58 10.55
CA GLU A 249 -12.65 6.49 11.25
C GLU A 249 -12.78 5.57 12.48
N ASN A 250 -11.68 4.91 12.85
CA ASN A 250 -11.57 4.10 14.06
C ASN A 250 -12.65 3.02 14.19
N LEU A 251 -13.12 2.50 13.07
CA LEU A 251 -14.12 1.43 13.02
C LEU A 251 -13.47 0.11 12.59
N PRO A 252 -13.99 -1.04 13.05
CA PRO A 252 -13.69 -2.33 12.46
C PRO A 252 -13.98 -2.33 10.95
N HIS A 253 -13.15 -3.02 10.16
CA HIS A 253 -13.25 -3.00 8.70
C HIS A 253 -14.67 -3.30 8.18
N ALA A 254 -15.35 -4.31 8.74
CA ALA A 254 -16.71 -4.65 8.33
C ALA A 254 -17.71 -3.49 8.50
N LYS A 255 -17.61 -2.74 9.61
CA LYS A 255 -18.47 -1.58 9.86
C LYS A 255 -18.12 -0.39 8.96
N ALA A 256 -16.82 -0.21 8.68
CA ALA A 256 -16.36 0.81 7.73
C ALA A 256 -16.90 0.52 6.32
N MET A 257 -16.87 -0.76 5.90
CA MET A 257 -17.41 -1.19 4.62
C MET A 257 -18.92 -1.04 4.52
N ASP A 258 -19.67 -1.33 5.60
CA ASP A 258 -21.12 -1.13 5.63
C ASP A 258 -21.49 0.34 5.34
N LEU A 259 -20.81 1.29 5.98
CA LEU A 259 -21.02 2.72 5.71
C LEU A 259 -20.59 3.11 4.30
N LYS A 260 -19.49 2.56 3.80
CA LYS A 260 -19.00 2.81 2.44
C LYS A 260 -20.00 2.30 1.40
N CYS A 261 -20.54 1.09 1.57
CA CYS A 261 -21.54 0.50 0.66
C CYS A 261 -22.82 1.34 0.53
N ARG A 262 -23.16 2.12 1.55
CA ARG A 262 -24.33 3.01 1.59
C ARG A 262 -24.05 4.41 1.04
N SER A 263 -22.81 4.72 0.69
CA SER A 263 -22.44 6.07 0.25
C SER A 263 -22.70 6.27 -1.25
N ASP A 264 -23.11 7.48 -1.61
CA ASP A 264 -23.36 7.88 -2.99
C ASP A 264 -22.09 8.38 -3.68
N ILE A 265 -21.22 9.03 -2.89
CA ILE A 265 -19.97 9.62 -3.32
C ILE A 265 -18.90 9.26 -2.28
N PHE A 266 -17.71 8.95 -2.74
CA PHE A 266 -16.55 8.69 -1.89
C PHE A 266 -15.40 9.66 -2.21
N ILE A 267 -14.76 10.24 -1.18
CA ILE A 267 -13.57 11.07 -1.34
C ILE A 267 -12.39 10.32 -0.70
N ASP A 268 -11.35 9.96 -1.50
CA ASP A 268 -10.21 9.23 -0.98
C ASP A 268 -9.16 10.17 -0.40
N GLN A 269 -8.45 10.93 -1.25
CA GLN A 269 -7.34 11.76 -0.76
C GLN A 269 -7.15 13.04 -1.57
N ILE A 270 -6.55 14.04 -0.92
CA ILE A 270 -6.11 15.30 -1.52
C ILE A 270 -4.74 15.66 -0.95
N GLY A 271 -3.85 16.11 -1.83
CA GLY A 271 -2.46 16.42 -1.53
C GLY A 271 -1.56 15.19 -1.64
N ASP A 272 -0.38 15.40 -2.17
CA ASP A 272 0.63 14.36 -2.45
C ASP A 272 1.54 14.11 -1.22
N ARG A 273 0.96 14.00 -0.02
CA ARG A 273 1.70 13.90 1.24
C ARG A 273 2.22 12.50 1.57
N GLY A 274 1.65 11.47 0.97
CA GLY A 274 1.96 10.07 1.32
C GLY A 274 1.95 9.12 0.14
N GLY A 275 2.07 9.65 -1.05
CA GLY A 275 1.91 8.97 -2.33
C GLY A 275 0.88 9.69 -3.18
N TRP A 276 1.06 9.58 -4.50
CA TRP A 276 0.18 10.24 -5.45
C TRP A 276 -1.07 9.42 -5.77
N GLY A 277 -2.13 10.10 -6.17
CA GLY A 277 -3.29 9.51 -6.80
C GLY A 277 -4.22 8.78 -5.83
N TYR A 278 -4.24 7.47 -5.84
CA TYR A 278 -5.27 6.67 -5.18
C TYR A 278 -4.68 5.43 -4.48
N GLY A 279 -5.48 4.80 -3.63
CA GLY A 279 -5.08 3.59 -2.93
C GLY A 279 -6.22 2.58 -2.77
N MET A 280 -6.07 1.62 -1.86
CA MET A 280 -7.04 0.55 -1.63
C MET A 280 -8.47 1.06 -1.38
N ASN A 281 -8.63 2.17 -0.65
CA ASN A 281 -9.95 2.77 -0.42
C ASN A 281 -10.66 3.19 -1.70
N SER A 282 -9.90 3.70 -2.67
CA SER A 282 -10.44 4.04 -4.01
C SER A 282 -10.82 2.79 -4.80
N LEU A 283 -9.99 1.73 -4.76
CA LEU A 283 -10.29 0.48 -5.44
C LEU A 283 -11.59 -0.16 -4.93
N GLU A 284 -11.77 -0.16 -3.60
CA GLU A 284 -13.00 -0.62 -2.97
C GLU A 284 -14.23 0.19 -3.41
N SER A 285 -14.13 1.53 -3.43
CA SER A 285 -15.25 2.37 -3.83
C SER A 285 -15.58 2.26 -5.32
N LEU A 286 -14.56 2.20 -6.19
CA LEU A 286 -14.75 1.98 -7.62
C LEU A 286 -15.36 0.60 -7.92
N ALA A 287 -14.88 -0.46 -7.26
CA ALA A 287 -15.43 -1.79 -7.43
C ALA A 287 -16.91 -1.89 -7.02
N LEU A 288 -17.33 -1.10 -6.03
CA LEU A 288 -18.73 -0.96 -5.62
C LEU A 288 -19.55 -0.08 -6.57
N GLY A 289 -18.97 0.51 -7.61
CA GLY A 289 -19.67 1.47 -8.47
C GLY A 289 -20.07 2.75 -7.73
N ILE A 290 -19.18 3.27 -6.88
CA ILE A 290 -19.38 4.54 -6.19
C ILE A 290 -18.57 5.63 -6.91
N CYS A 291 -19.21 6.78 -7.18
CA CYS A 291 -18.52 7.94 -7.73
C CYS A 291 -17.40 8.38 -6.78
N THR A 292 -16.16 8.27 -7.22
CA THR A 292 -14.97 8.45 -6.36
C THR A 292 -14.18 9.69 -6.77
N LEU A 293 -13.92 10.57 -5.78
CA LEU A 293 -13.11 11.76 -5.93
C LEU A 293 -11.73 11.52 -5.31
N THR A 294 -10.68 11.90 -6.03
CA THR A 294 -9.30 11.88 -5.53
C THR A 294 -8.45 12.86 -6.31
N GLU A 295 -7.33 13.29 -5.76
CA GLU A 295 -6.36 14.09 -6.50
C GLU A 295 -5.53 13.21 -7.42
N MET A 296 -5.64 13.46 -8.72
CA MET A 296 -4.78 12.90 -9.75
C MET A 296 -3.94 14.05 -10.30
N ASN A 297 -2.68 14.14 -9.89
CA ASN A 297 -1.80 15.18 -10.42
C ASN A 297 -1.55 14.99 -11.93
N ALA A 298 -0.92 15.97 -12.57
CA ALA A 298 -0.73 15.97 -14.03
C ALA A 298 0.03 14.74 -14.52
N GLU A 299 1.04 14.27 -13.78
CA GLU A 299 1.83 13.11 -14.14
C GLU A 299 1.03 11.81 -14.00
N TYR A 300 0.25 11.69 -12.94
CA TYR A 300 -0.60 10.52 -12.74
C TYR A 300 -1.73 10.46 -13.78
N THR A 301 -2.32 11.61 -14.11
CA THR A 301 -3.32 11.70 -15.18
C THR A 301 -2.72 11.35 -16.55
N ALA A 302 -1.48 11.76 -16.82
CA ALA A 302 -0.78 11.37 -18.05
C ALA A 302 -0.45 9.87 -18.09
N PHE A 303 -0.14 9.27 -16.95
CA PHE A 303 0.14 7.83 -16.82
C PHE A 303 -1.12 6.97 -16.94
N LEU A 304 -2.27 7.44 -16.40
CA LEU A 304 -3.56 6.77 -16.44
C LEU A 304 -4.65 7.71 -16.98
N PRO A 305 -4.65 8.00 -18.29
CA PRO A 305 -5.59 8.97 -18.89
C PRO A 305 -7.04 8.50 -18.88
N ASP A 306 -7.28 7.20 -18.73
CA ASP A 306 -8.60 6.56 -18.73
C ASP A 306 -9.18 6.32 -17.32
N HIS A 307 -8.62 6.96 -16.29
CA HIS A 307 -9.10 6.77 -14.91
C HIS A 307 -10.52 7.29 -14.69
N PRO A 308 -11.38 6.59 -13.92
CA PRO A 308 -12.77 6.96 -13.69
C PRO A 308 -12.98 7.97 -12.55
N PHE A 309 -11.89 8.51 -11.97
CA PHE A 309 -11.99 9.43 -10.85
C PHE A 309 -12.47 10.80 -11.28
N VAL A 310 -13.31 11.42 -10.45
CA VAL A 310 -13.50 12.87 -10.49
C VAL A 310 -12.28 13.52 -9.87
N ASN A 311 -11.45 14.15 -10.70
CA ASN A 311 -10.18 14.73 -10.27
C ASN A 311 -10.43 16.02 -9.47
N VAL A 312 -9.93 16.05 -8.23
CA VAL A 312 -10.06 17.16 -7.29
C VAL A 312 -8.71 17.50 -6.66
N ASN A 313 -8.58 18.74 -6.21
CA ASN A 313 -7.44 19.19 -5.43
C ASN A 313 -7.90 20.21 -4.37
N ALA A 314 -6.98 20.69 -3.55
CA ALA A 314 -7.30 21.64 -2.48
C ALA A 314 -7.98 22.92 -2.98
N GLY A 315 -7.66 23.39 -4.20
CA GLY A 315 -8.20 24.61 -4.78
C GLY A 315 -9.59 24.48 -5.39
N ASN A 316 -9.98 23.27 -5.81
CA ASN A 316 -11.24 23.05 -6.55
C ASN A 316 -12.24 22.10 -5.86
N LEU A 317 -11.89 21.50 -4.72
CA LEU A 317 -12.72 20.48 -4.06
C LEU A 317 -14.15 20.93 -3.81
N TYR A 318 -14.34 22.17 -3.29
CA TYR A 318 -15.68 22.67 -2.99
C TYR A 318 -16.56 22.72 -4.24
N ASP A 319 -16.07 23.34 -5.30
CA ASP A 319 -16.83 23.54 -6.54
C ASP A 319 -17.08 22.20 -7.26
N LYS A 320 -16.06 21.35 -7.35
CA LYS A 320 -16.17 20.03 -7.96
C LYS A 320 -17.09 19.09 -7.21
N LEU A 321 -17.04 19.08 -5.87
CA LEU A 321 -17.97 18.29 -5.07
C LEU A 321 -19.40 18.81 -5.22
N LYS A 322 -19.61 20.12 -5.21
CA LYS A 322 -20.92 20.74 -5.47
C LYS A 322 -21.45 20.39 -6.85
N GLU A 323 -20.65 20.49 -7.91
CA GLU A 323 -20.98 20.06 -9.26
C GLU A 323 -21.39 18.58 -9.28
N THR A 324 -20.58 17.71 -8.64
CA THR A 324 -20.86 16.27 -8.54
C THR A 324 -22.16 15.98 -7.80
N LEU A 325 -22.48 16.71 -6.75
CA LEU A 325 -23.75 16.59 -6.02
C LEU A 325 -24.97 16.97 -6.88
N MET A 326 -24.84 17.97 -7.74
CA MET A 326 -25.93 18.47 -8.58
C MET A 326 -26.09 17.68 -9.88
N ASN A 327 -25.02 17.07 -10.41
CA ASN A 327 -25.02 16.38 -11.69
C ASN A 327 -25.15 14.85 -11.54
N ALA A 328 -26.37 14.34 -11.57
CA ALA A 328 -26.63 12.90 -11.46
C ALA A 328 -26.09 12.09 -12.67
N GLY A 329 -26.00 12.69 -13.86
CA GLY A 329 -25.43 12.07 -15.05
C GLY A 329 -23.95 11.76 -14.86
N MET A 330 -23.17 12.78 -14.50
CA MET A 330 -21.74 12.67 -14.19
C MET A 330 -21.45 11.62 -13.11
N ARG A 331 -22.23 11.61 -12.02
CA ARG A 331 -22.06 10.61 -10.95
C ARG A 331 -22.28 9.19 -11.46
N ARG A 332 -23.33 8.96 -12.26
CA ARG A 332 -23.64 7.64 -12.82
C ARG A 332 -22.56 7.18 -13.79
N GLU A 333 -22.07 8.05 -14.64
CA GLU A 333 -21.00 7.75 -15.59
C GLU A 333 -19.71 7.34 -14.87
N ALA A 334 -19.23 8.16 -13.92
CA ALA A 334 -18.05 7.87 -13.13
C ALA A 334 -18.20 6.56 -12.31
N ALA A 335 -19.39 6.34 -11.74
CA ALA A 335 -19.70 5.12 -10.99
C ALA A 335 -19.71 3.87 -11.87
N ALA A 336 -20.27 3.95 -13.08
CA ALA A 336 -20.36 2.84 -14.02
C ALA A 336 -19.00 2.42 -14.59
N ALA A 337 -18.08 3.36 -14.80
CA ALA A 337 -16.74 3.11 -15.32
C ALA A 337 -15.83 2.40 -14.31
N GLY A 338 -16.07 2.59 -12.99
CA GLY A 338 -15.20 2.13 -11.90
C GLY A 338 -14.93 0.61 -11.88
N PRO A 339 -15.96 -0.26 -11.84
CA PRO A 339 -15.76 -1.71 -11.69
C PRO A 339 -14.94 -2.34 -12.81
N GLU A 340 -15.18 -1.94 -14.07
CA GLU A 340 -14.44 -2.45 -15.21
C GLU A 340 -13.00 -1.95 -15.24
N TRP A 341 -12.77 -0.68 -14.91
CA TRP A 341 -11.44 -0.11 -14.80
C TRP A 341 -10.61 -0.83 -13.72
N VAL A 342 -11.19 -1.10 -12.54
CA VAL A 342 -10.55 -1.87 -11.48
C VAL A 342 -10.19 -3.28 -11.97
N ARG A 343 -11.11 -3.97 -12.66
CA ARG A 343 -10.85 -5.31 -13.18
C ARG A 343 -9.71 -5.31 -14.20
N ARG A 344 -9.71 -4.33 -15.12
CA ARG A 344 -8.72 -4.24 -16.20
C ARG A 344 -7.31 -3.93 -15.70
N HIS A 345 -7.15 -3.06 -14.70
CA HIS A 345 -5.85 -2.62 -14.22
C HIS A 345 -5.37 -3.38 -12.96
N HIS A 346 -6.29 -3.66 -12.05
CA HIS A 346 -5.99 -4.21 -10.72
C HIS A 346 -6.42 -5.66 -10.55
N GLY A 347 -7.18 -6.21 -11.49
CA GLY A 347 -7.63 -7.60 -11.46
C GLY A 347 -6.45 -8.57 -11.34
N LEU A 348 -6.65 -9.68 -10.62
CA LEU A 348 -5.58 -10.65 -10.33
C LEU A 348 -4.92 -11.17 -11.61
N GLN A 349 -5.68 -11.34 -12.69
CA GLN A 349 -5.13 -11.77 -13.97
C GLN A 349 -4.20 -10.70 -14.55
N ALA A 350 -4.65 -9.45 -14.68
CA ALA A 350 -3.88 -8.37 -15.30
C ALA A 350 -2.57 -8.07 -14.52
N VAL A 351 -2.67 -8.02 -13.19
CA VAL A 351 -1.49 -7.84 -12.32
C VAL A 351 -0.56 -9.05 -12.43
N GLY A 352 -1.12 -10.26 -12.48
CA GLY A 352 -0.36 -11.49 -12.64
C GLY A 352 0.39 -11.55 -13.98
N GLU A 353 -0.24 -11.16 -15.09
CA GLU A 353 0.40 -11.08 -16.40
C GLU A 353 1.58 -10.11 -16.38
N SER A 354 1.39 -8.93 -15.78
CA SER A 354 2.46 -7.93 -15.64
C SER A 354 3.60 -8.44 -14.78
N LEU A 355 3.31 -9.09 -13.64
CA LEU A 355 4.32 -9.62 -12.73
C LEU A 355 5.20 -10.68 -13.40
N TYR A 356 4.58 -11.65 -14.08
CA TYR A 356 5.32 -12.72 -14.74
C TYR A 356 6.10 -12.24 -15.96
N LYS A 357 5.61 -11.24 -16.68
CA LYS A 357 6.37 -10.56 -17.73
C LYS A 357 7.63 -9.88 -17.17
N TYR A 358 7.54 -9.31 -15.96
CA TYR A 358 8.73 -8.76 -15.31
C TYR A 358 9.71 -9.84 -14.87
N TYR A 359 9.24 -10.99 -14.36
CA TYR A 359 10.11 -12.13 -14.07
C TYR A 359 10.86 -12.60 -15.31
N GLU A 360 10.15 -12.80 -16.42
CA GLU A 360 10.74 -13.20 -17.70
C GLU A 360 11.79 -12.18 -18.15
N THR A 361 11.48 -10.88 -18.09
CA THR A 361 12.41 -9.80 -18.50
C THR A 361 13.63 -9.73 -17.59
N ALA A 362 13.50 -10.04 -16.32
CA ALA A 362 14.58 -10.08 -15.33
C ALA A 362 15.38 -11.41 -15.40
N GLY A 363 14.91 -12.40 -16.14
CA GLY A 363 15.57 -13.72 -16.25
C GLY A 363 15.43 -14.61 -15.00
N ILE A 364 14.32 -14.49 -14.26
CA ILE A 364 14.04 -15.21 -13.01
C ILE A 364 12.74 -16.00 -13.09
#